data_8c36ba40f2028b5bc7e3f5163548aa1f
#
_entry.id   8c36ba40f2028b5bc7e3f5163548aa1f
#
_cell.length_a   1.000
_cell.length_b   1.000
_cell.length_c   1.000
_cell.angle_alpha   90.00
_cell.angle_beta   90.00
_cell.angle_gamma   90.00
#
_symmetry.space_group_name_H-M   'P 1'
#
loop_
_entity.id
_entity.type
_entity.pdbx_description
1 polymer ?
#
loop_
_entity_poly.entity_id
_entity_poly.type
_entity_poly.pdbx_seq_one_letter_code
_entity_poly.pdbx_strand_id
1 'polypeptide(L)'
;HYPDGYVGGWVTNNAFQKNKNGISYYCSPADTIYRLDYDGNLTGKRLLKFENGPIHESARINFIAAEEKGLITGGMHLLDNPVELSDGTCLMEVTDYTNEGTYTITLNPADGIRKVLKFADNMSVYDVIMPYKSDQENQVISYLDQMIAGKCYDFKILPDSLVKALDEGNRLLVIHEMK
;
A
#
# COMPACT_ATOMS: atom_id res chain seq x y z
N HIS A 1 16.21 -16.85 11.82
CA HIS A 1 16.12 -18.30 11.79
C HIS A 1 14.65 -18.66 11.71
N TYR A 2 14.22 -19.11 10.55
CA TYR A 2 12.88 -19.69 10.40
C TYR A 2 12.93 -21.13 10.88
N PRO A 3 12.03 -21.58 11.77
CA PRO A 3 12.01 -22.95 12.22
C PRO A 3 11.67 -23.89 11.07
N ASP A 4 12.41 -24.97 10.96
CA ASP A 4 12.08 -26.17 10.20
C ASP A 4 11.66 -26.02 8.74
N GLY A 5 12.63 -25.62 7.91
CA GLY A 5 12.52 -25.82 6.45
C GLY A 5 11.52 -24.94 5.72
N TYR A 6 10.96 -23.93 6.35
CA TYR A 6 10.03 -23.00 5.73
C TYR A 6 10.79 -21.94 4.92
N VAL A 7 10.75 -22.04 3.62
CA VAL A 7 11.25 -21.03 2.68
C VAL A 7 10.07 -20.20 2.19
N GLY A 8 9.41 -19.51 3.09
CA GLY A 8 8.35 -18.55 2.76
C GLY A 8 8.83 -17.17 3.16
N GLY A 9 9.15 -16.33 2.19
CA GLY A 9 9.44 -14.92 2.41
C GLY A 9 8.23 -14.08 2.12
N TRP A 10 7.79 -13.27 3.06
CA TRP A 10 6.92 -12.15 2.74
C TRP A 10 7.75 -11.11 1.98
N VAL A 11 7.39 -10.83 0.76
CA VAL A 11 8.08 -9.82 -0.05
C VAL A 11 7.30 -8.52 0.06
N THR A 12 7.87 -7.56 0.74
CA THR A 12 7.40 -6.17 0.66
C THR A 12 7.93 -5.57 -0.63
N ASN A 13 7.06 -5.22 -1.57
CA ASN A 13 7.47 -4.77 -2.90
C ASN A 13 8.26 -3.47 -2.85
N ASN A 14 7.95 -2.54 -2.01
CA ASN A 14 8.60 -1.24 -1.91
C ASN A 14 9.19 -1.02 -0.51
N ALA A 15 9.96 -1.99 0.00
CA ALA A 15 10.51 -1.93 1.34
C ALA A 15 11.33 -0.66 1.61
N PHE A 16 11.99 -0.14 0.59
CA PHE A 16 12.79 1.09 0.65
C PHE A 16 12.22 2.13 -0.30
N GLN A 17 12.02 3.33 0.20
CA GLN A 17 11.52 4.44 -0.59
C GLN A 17 12.38 5.68 -0.37
N LYS A 18 12.95 6.21 -1.47
CA LYS A 18 13.75 7.43 -1.43
C LYS A 18 12.84 8.64 -1.20
N ASN A 19 13.20 9.48 -0.25
CA ASN A 19 12.53 10.73 0.08
C ASN A 19 13.53 11.88 0.01
N LYS A 20 13.06 13.13 0.07
CA LYS A 20 13.92 14.32 0.00
C LYS A 20 15.07 14.31 1.03
N ASN A 21 14.81 13.80 2.23
CA ASN A 21 15.73 13.86 3.37
C ASN A 21 16.26 12.49 3.78
N GLY A 22 16.19 11.48 2.91
CA GLY A 22 16.66 10.13 3.24
C GLY A 22 15.81 9.03 2.63
N ILE A 23 15.71 7.93 3.35
CA ILE A 23 15.06 6.71 2.91
C ILE A 23 14.04 6.31 3.97
N SER A 24 12.80 6.05 3.59
CA SER A 24 11.87 5.32 4.44
C SER A 24 12.02 3.83 4.21
N TYR A 25 11.96 3.06 5.29
CA TYR A 25 12.02 1.60 5.28
C TYR A 25 10.82 1.02 6.00
N TYR A 26 10.23 0.04 5.38
CA TYR A 26 9.13 -0.73 5.93
C TYR A 26 9.33 -2.22 5.62
N CYS A 27 8.98 -3.07 6.56
CA CYS A 27 8.98 -4.52 6.38
C CYS A 27 7.63 -5.08 6.84
N SER A 28 6.85 -5.59 5.89
CA SER A 28 5.57 -6.24 6.19
C SER A 28 5.79 -7.55 6.97
N PRO A 29 4.88 -7.94 7.84
CA PRO A 29 3.73 -7.20 8.36
C PRO A 29 4.09 -6.45 9.64
N ALA A 30 4.39 -5.19 9.54
CA ALA A 30 4.69 -4.34 10.69
C ALA A 30 3.70 -3.16 10.78
N ASP A 31 3.85 -2.38 11.82
CA ASP A 31 3.10 -1.14 12.05
C ASP A 31 4.04 0.07 12.12
N THR A 32 5.32 -0.14 11.85
CA THR A 32 6.35 0.87 12.01
C THR A 32 7.10 1.10 10.72
N ILE A 33 7.19 2.37 10.33
CA ILE A 33 8.00 2.87 9.22
C ILE A 33 9.22 3.53 9.82
N TYR A 34 10.39 3.12 9.38
CA TYR A 34 11.66 3.68 9.81
C TYR A 34 12.14 4.72 8.80
N ARG A 35 12.81 5.77 9.28
CA ARG A 35 13.46 6.79 8.45
C ARG A 35 14.95 6.74 8.70
N LEU A 36 15.68 6.64 7.61
CA LEU A 36 17.14 6.62 7.59
C LEU A 36 17.63 7.84 6.81
N ASP A 37 18.77 8.40 7.20
CA ASP A 37 19.49 9.32 6.33
C ASP A 37 20.16 8.56 5.18
N TYR A 38 20.84 9.28 4.27
CA TYR A 38 21.54 8.65 3.16
C TYR A 38 22.85 7.93 3.58
N ASP A 39 23.30 8.14 4.81
CA ASP A 39 24.41 7.41 5.43
C ASP A 39 23.97 6.12 6.13
N GLY A 40 22.66 5.88 6.16
CA GLY A 40 22.04 4.69 6.77
C GLY A 40 21.76 4.81 8.27
N ASN A 41 21.92 6.00 8.87
CA ASN A 41 21.61 6.19 10.27
C ASN A 41 20.11 6.35 10.47
N LEU A 42 19.58 5.76 11.54
CA LEU A 42 18.18 5.91 11.92
C LEU A 42 17.91 7.35 12.39
N THR A 43 17.10 8.09 11.65
CA THR A 43 16.71 9.47 11.95
C THR A 43 15.32 9.60 12.56
N GLY A 44 14.50 8.55 12.45
CA GLY A 44 13.17 8.56 13.02
C GLY A 44 12.39 7.28 12.76
N LYS A 45 11.24 7.21 13.42
CA LYS A 45 10.25 6.16 13.18
C LYS A 45 8.85 6.72 13.26
N ARG A 46 7.94 6.19 12.47
CA ARG A 46 6.50 6.45 12.53
C ARG A 46 5.79 5.16 12.90
N LEU A 47 5.14 5.16 14.05
CA LEU A 47 4.27 4.07 14.47
C LEU A 47 2.86 4.36 13.98
N LEU A 48 2.28 3.41 13.26
CA LEU A 48 0.89 3.45 12.82
C LEU A 48 0.02 2.82 13.90
N LYS A 49 -0.93 3.59 14.40
CA LYS A 49 -1.91 3.10 15.37
C LYS A 49 -3.21 2.83 14.65
N PHE A 50 -3.56 1.58 14.53
CA PHE A 50 -4.83 1.14 13.97
C PHE A 50 -5.88 1.01 15.09
N GLU A 51 -7.11 1.39 14.80
CA GLU A 51 -8.23 1.27 15.74
C GLU A 51 -8.46 -0.19 16.17
N ASN A 52 -8.44 -1.10 15.19
CA ASN A 52 -8.58 -2.54 15.45
C ASN A 52 -7.28 -3.21 15.91
N GLY A 53 -6.24 -2.39 16.21
CA GLY A 53 -4.92 -2.89 16.59
C GLY A 53 -4.13 -3.51 15.42
N PRO A 54 -2.84 -3.72 15.62
CA PRO A 54 -2.03 -4.47 14.68
C PRO A 54 -2.35 -5.97 14.76
N ILE A 55 -1.98 -6.71 13.71
CA ILE A 55 -2.05 -8.19 13.79
C ILE A 55 -1.19 -8.69 14.97
N HIS A 56 -1.62 -9.79 15.56
CA HIS A 56 -0.95 -10.37 16.73
C HIS A 56 0.52 -10.70 16.44
N GLU A 57 1.40 -10.48 17.42
CA GLU A 57 2.85 -10.64 17.25
C GLU A 57 3.24 -12.05 16.80
N SER A 58 2.58 -13.08 17.28
CA SER A 58 2.83 -14.46 16.84
C SER A 58 2.55 -14.68 15.36
N ALA A 59 1.56 -13.96 14.79
CA ALA A 59 1.28 -14.00 13.36
C ALA A 59 2.36 -13.27 12.56
N ARG A 60 2.98 -12.23 13.12
CA ARG A 60 4.08 -11.51 12.46
C ARG A 60 5.33 -12.36 12.28
N ILE A 61 5.62 -13.27 13.21
CA ILE A 61 6.80 -14.13 13.17
C ILE A 61 6.69 -15.16 12.04
N ASN A 62 5.48 -15.66 11.79
CA ASN A 62 5.23 -16.62 10.72
C ASN A 62 3.87 -16.34 10.05
N PHE A 63 3.80 -15.18 9.42
CA PHE A 63 2.55 -14.63 8.88
C PHE A 63 1.89 -15.56 7.86
N ILE A 64 2.66 -16.08 6.91
CA ILE A 64 2.13 -16.97 5.86
C ILE A 64 1.52 -18.23 6.48
N ALA A 65 2.23 -18.87 7.39
CA ALA A 65 1.71 -20.08 8.04
C ALA A 65 0.51 -19.78 8.94
N ALA A 66 0.44 -18.59 9.53
CA ALA A 66 -0.72 -18.16 10.32
C ALA A 66 -1.94 -17.89 9.43
N GLU A 67 -1.73 -17.25 8.28
CA GLU A 67 -2.77 -16.99 7.29
C GLU A 67 -3.32 -18.29 6.69
N GLU A 68 -2.43 -19.18 6.21
CA GLU A 68 -2.81 -20.50 5.66
C GLU A 68 -3.60 -21.35 6.64
N LYS A 69 -3.31 -21.22 7.93
CA LYS A 69 -4.01 -21.96 8.99
C LYS A 69 -5.24 -21.24 9.54
N GLY A 70 -5.59 -20.07 9.00
CA GLY A 70 -6.70 -19.24 9.48
C GLY A 70 -6.53 -18.77 10.93
N LEU A 71 -5.30 -18.57 11.39
CA LEU A 71 -5.00 -18.14 12.76
C LEU A 71 -4.99 -16.61 12.92
N ILE A 72 -5.10 -15.87 11.82
CA ILE A 72 -5.23 -14.41 11.87
C ILE A 72 -6.70 -14.08 12.08
N THR A 73 -7.06 -13.77 13.32
CA THR A 73 -8.45 -13.53 13.76
C THR A 73 -8.84 -12.06 13.76
N GLY A 74 -7.95 -11.17 13.33
CA GLY A 74 -8.22 -9.74 13.27
C GLY A 74 -6.93 -8.92 13.27
N GLY A 75 -7.10 -7.60 13.32
CA GLY A 75 -5.99 -6.65 13.28
C GLY A 75 -5.72 -6.11 11.88
N MET A 76 -4.85 -5.13 11.83
CA MET A 76 -4.51 -4.40 10.60
C MET A 76 -2.99 -4.38 10.39
N HIS A 77 -2.57 -4.33 9.15
CA HIS A 77 -1.19 -4.08 8.80
C HIS A 77 -1.06 -3.35 7.47
N LEU A 78 0.07 -2.71 7.25
CA LEU A 78 0.43 -2.18 5.95
C LEU A 78 0.77 -3.33 4.99
N LEU A 79 0.30 -3.22 3.74
CA LEU A 79 0.71 -4.14 2.67
C LEU A 79 2.07 -3.75 2.10
N ASP A 80 2.31 -2.45 1.97
CA ASP A 80 3.52 -1.95 1.35
C ASP A 80 3.98 -0.63 1.99
N ASN A 81 5.17 -0.16 1.61
CA ASN A 81 5.72 1.09 2.11
C ASN A 81 4.86 2.27 1.66
N PRO A 82 4.39 3.13 2.58
CA PRO A 82 3.55 4.26 2.22
C PRO A 82 4.32 5.26 1.35
N VAL A 83 3.61 5.83 0.38
CA VAL A 83 4.11 6.94 -0.43
C VAL A 83 3.99 8.23 0.36
N GLU A 84 5.13 8.84 0.70
CA GLU A 84 5.20 10.15 1.34
C GLU A 84 5.43 11.24 0.30
N LEU A 85 4.56 12.25 0.27
CA LEU A 85 4.68 13.43 -0.58
C LEU A 85 5.44 14.56 0.13
N SER A 86 5.79 15.60 -0.63
CA SER A 86 6.58 16.73 -0.10
C SER A 86 5.85 17.55 0.95
N ASP A 87 4.52 17.59 0.91
CA ASP A 87 3.66 18.25 1.91
C ASP A 87 3.42 17.41 3.17
N GLY A 88 3.99 16.22 3.23
CA GLY A 88 3.82 15.27 4.33
C GLY A 88 2.59 14.38 4.21
N THR A 89 1.80 14.53 3.15
CA THR A 89 0.70 13.60 2.84
C THR A 89 1.26 12.21 2.61
N CYS A 90 0.61 11.19 3.18
CA CYS A 90 0.95 9.80 3.00
C CYS A 90 -0.20 9.05 2.35
N LEU A 91 0.12 8.29 1.32
CA LEU A 91 -0.78 7.28 0.76
C LEU A 91 -0.27 5.92 1.18
N MET A 92 -1.15 5.08 1.68
CA MET A 92 -0.79 3.75 2.17
C MET A 92 -1.87 2.74 1.84
N GLU A 93 -1.46 1.51 1.67
CA GLU A 93 -2.35 0.38 1.50
C GLU A 93 -2.35 -0.46 2.76
N VAL A 94 -3.53 -0.75 3.27
CA VAL A 94 -3.73 -1.42 4.56
C VAL A 94 -4.68 -2.59 4.37
N THR A 95 -4.34 -3.74 4.92
CA THR A 95 -5.25 -4.87 5.06
C THR A 95 -5.84 -4.88 6.47
N ASP A 96 -7.16 -5.00 6.54
CA ASP A 96 -7.92 -5.14 7.77
C ASP A 96 -8.56 -6.53 7.82
N TYR A 97 -8.04 -7.38 8.67
CA TYR A 97 -8.59 -8.73 8.88
C TYR A 97 -9.83 -8.76 9.77
N THR A 98 -10.09 -7.68 10.51
CA THR A 98 -11.30 -7.59 11.33
C THR A 98 -12.54 -7.33 10.47
N ASN A 99 -12.40 -6.45 9.45
CA ASN A 99 -13.49 -6.07 8.57
C ASN A 99 -13.36 -6.67 7.15
N GLU A 100 -12.45 -7.60 6.98
CA GLU A 100 -12.21 -8.33 5.73
C GLU A 100 -12.06 -7.40 4.52
N GLY A 101 -10.99 -6.61 4.49
CA GLY A 101 -10.78 -5.70 3.37
C GLY A 101 -9.40 -5.11 3.26
N THR A 102 -9.09 -4.72 2.04
CA THR A 102 -7.91 -3.90 1.72
C THR A 102 -8.36 -2.48 1.41
N TYR A 103 -7.64 -1.52 1.93
CA TYR A 103 -7.98 -0.10 1.83
C TYR A 103 -6.76 0.69 1.38
N THR A 104 -6.97 1.62 0.45
CA THR A 104 -6.03 2.72 0.21
C THR A 104 -6.44 3.89 1.09
N ILE A 105 -5.51 4.38 1.89
CA ILE A 105 -5.73 5.47 2.83
C ILE A 105 -4.85 6.64 2.42
N THR A 106 -5.45 7.83 2.32
CA THR A 106 -4.74 9.10 2.19
C THR A 106 -4.78 9.81 3.53
N LEU A 107 -3.63 10.01 4.13
CA LEU A 107 -3.45 10.66 5.41
C LEU A 107 -2.64 11.94 5.24
N ASN A 108 -3.19 13.06 5.66
CA ASN A 108 -2.44 14.29 5.87
C ASN A 108 -2.10 14.42 7.36
N PRO A 109 -0.84 14.62 7.73
CA PRO A 109 -0.46 14.74 9.15
C PRO A 109 -1.12 15.90 9.90
N ALA A 110 -1.50 16.98 9.20
CA ALA A 110 -2.14 18.14 9.79
C ALA A 110 -3.64 17.94 10.01
N ASP A 111 -4.32 17.27 9.08
CA ASP A 111 -5.79 17.20 9.03
C ASP A 111 -6.33 15.79 9.35
N GLY A 112 -5.45 14.81 9.49
CA GLY A 112 -5.82 13.41 9.67
C GLY A 112 -6.17 12.67 8.38
N ILE A 113 -6.99 11.62 8.46
CA ILE A 113 -7.39 10.83 7.31
C ILE A 113 -8.29 11.64 6.39
N ARG A 114 -7.87 11.85 5.14
CA ARG A 114 -8.64 12.59 4.12
C ARG A 114 -9.51 11.69 3.28
N LYS A 115 -9.01 10.51 2.92
CA LYS A 115 -9.73 9.57 2.05
C LYS A 115 -9.41 8.15 2.47
N VAL A 116 -10.46 7.33 2.50
CA VAL A 116 -10.36 5.87 2.63
C VAL A 116 -11.10 5.26 1.47
N LEU A 117 -10.43 4.45 0.69
CA LEU A 117 -10.99 3.72 -0.44
C LEU A 117 -10.86 2.22 -0.15
N LYS A 118 -11.98 1.52 -0.06
CA LYS A 118 -11.97 0.06 0.01
C LYS A 118 -11.74 -0.51 -1.38
N PHE A 119 -10.82 -1.46 -1.48
CA PHE A 119 -10.60 -2.20 -2.71
C PHE A 119 -11.79 -3.16 -2.93
N ALA A 120 -12.78 -2.70 -3.67
CA ALA A 120 -14.04 -3.38 -3.92
C ALA A 120 -14.62 -2.94 -5.26
N ASP A 121 -15.74 -3.53 -5.62
CA ASP A 121 -16.54 -3.06 -6.75
C ASP A 121 -17.00 -1.61 -6.51
N ASN A 122 -17.15 -0.84 -7.57
CA ASN A 122 -17.58 0.56 -7.53
C ASN A 122 -16.47 1.59 -7.21
N MET A 123 -15.26 1.34 -7.72
CA MET A 123 -14.17 2.32 -7.74
C MET A 123 -14.23 3.18 -9.03
N SER A 124 -13.49 4.28 -9.06
CA SER A 124 -13.22 5.03 -10.29
C SER A 124 -11.90 4.57 -10.90
N VAL A 125 -11.79 4.64 -12.23
CA VAL A 125 -10.50 4.42 -12.92
C VAL A 125 -9.43 5.45 -12.51
N TYR A 126 -9.84 6.55 -11.89
CA TYR A 126 -8.97 7.59 -11.36
C TYR A 126 -8.65 7.44 -9.87
N ASP A 127 -9.16 6.41 -9.21
CA ASP A 127 -8.78 6.17 -7.82
C ASP A 127 -7.33 5.70 -7.72
N VAL A 128 -6.64 6.18 -6.70
CA VAL A 128 -5.26 5.74 -6.41
C VAL A 128 -5.34 4.37 -5.75
N ILE A 129 -4.89 3.37 -6.46
CA ILE A 129 -4.88 1.98 -6.01
C ILE A 129 -3.45 1.48 -6.07
N MET A 130 -2.97 0.84 -5.00
CA MET A 130 -1.58 0.38 -4.89
C MET A 130 -0.60 1.52 -5.25
N PRO A 131 -0.52 2.58 -4.43
CA PRO A 131 0.26 3.76 -4.74
C PRO A 131 1.75 3.46 -4.83
N TYR A 132 2.39 3.95 -5.90
CA TYR A 132 3.84 3.95 -6.08
C TYR A 132 4.35 5.38 -6.12
N LYS A 133 5.51 5.62 -5.52
CA LYS A 133 6.12 6.93 -5.58
C LYS A 133 6.64 7.24 -6.98
N SER A 134 6.29 8.41 -7.48
CA SER A 134 6.95 9.02 -8.64
C SER A 134 8.26 9.69 -8.22
N ASP A 135 9.20 9.85 -9.16
CA ASP A 135 10.38 10.71 -8.98
C ASP A 135 10.02 12.19 -8.99
N GLN A 136 8.82 12.54 -9.43
CA GLN A 136 8.31 13.91 -9.42
C GLN A 136 7.66 14.23 -8.08
N GLU A 137 7.88 15.45 -7.59
CA GLU A 137 7.21 15.93 -6.38
C GLU A 137 5.69 15.97 -6.61
N ASN A 138 4.94 15.56 -5.57
CA ASN A 138 3.47 15.56 -5.57
C ASN A 138 2.81 14.70 -6.66
N GLN A 139 3.55 13.77 -7.25
CA GLN A 139 2.97 12.76 -8.12
C GLN A 139 2.98 11.39 -7.48
N VAL A 140 1.90 10.67 -7.70
CA VAL A 140 1.74 9.26 -7.33
C VAL A 140 1.37 8.48 -8.58
N ILE A 141 1.96 7.32 -8.71
CA ILE A 141 1.64 6.40 -9.80
C ILE A 141 0.80 5.27 -9.22
N SER A 142 -0.29 4.94 -9.89
CA SER A 142 -0.98 3.68 -9.70
C SER A 142 -1.04 2.92 -11.02
N TYR A 143 -1.55 1.70 -11.00
CA TYR A 143 -1.75 0.96 -12.23
C TYR A 143 -3.18 0.42 -12.31
N LEU A 144 -3.63 0.29 -13.54
CA LEU A 144 -4.93 -0.27 -13.87
C LEU A 144 -4.68 -1.49 -14.79
N ASP A 145 -5.08 -2.67 -14.36
CA ASP A 145 -5.16 -3.86 -15.19
C ASP A 145 -6.63 -4.22 -15.47
N GLN A 146 -6.86 -5.22 -16.31
CA GLN A 146 -8.21 -5.63 -16.70
C GLN A 146 -9.08 -6.02 -15.50
N MET A 147 -8.49 -6.67 -14.49
CA MET A 147 -9.23 -7.10 -13.29
C MET A 147 -9.71 -5.91 -12.45
N ILE A 148 -8.83 -4.92 -12.26
CA ILE A 148 -9.14 -3.69 -11.53
C ILE A 148 -10.12 -2.83 -12.33
N ALA A 149 -9.84 -2.65 -13.63
CA ALA A 149 -10.68 -1.86 -14.52
C ALA A 149 -12.12 -2.39 -14.59
N GLY A 150 -12.29 -3.71 -14.60
CA GLY A 150 -13.61 -4.36 -14.62
C GLY A 150 -14.46 -4.08 -13.36
N LYS A 151 -13.85 -3.61 -12.27
CA LYS A 151 -14.52 -3.20 -11.02
C LYS A 151 -14.86 -1.71 -10.98
N CYS A 152 -14.37 -0.93 -11.94
CA CYS A 152 -14.59 0.50 -11.96
C CYS A 152 -15.94 0.84 -12.61
N TYR A 153 -16.73 1.67 -11.92
CA TYR A 153 -18.05 2.08 -12.41
C TYR A 153 -17.98 2.97 -13.66
N ASP A 154 -16.87 3.64 -13.84
CA ASP A 154 -16.61 4.60 -14.93
C ASP A 154 -15.65 4.04 -16.01
N PHE A 155 -15.46 2.73 -16.05
CA PHE A 155 -14.58 2.06 -17.02
C PHE A 155 -14.86 2.50 -18.48
N LYS A 156 -16.14 2.74 -18.80
CA LYS A 156 -16.57 3.15 -20.15
C LYS A 156 -16.12 4.54 -20.58
N ILE A 157 -15.58 5.36 -19.68
CA ILE A 157 -15.02 6.66 -20.06
C ILE A 157 -13.61 6.58 -20.62
N LEU A 158 -12.96 5.43 -20.49
CA LEU A 158 -11.65 5.22 -21.11
C LEU A 158 -11.78 5.21 -22.63
N PRO A 159 -10.81 5.84 -23.35
CA PRO A 159 -10.72 5.71 -24.79
C PRO A 159 -10.65 4.25 -25.25
N ASP A 160 -11.27 3.92 -26.38
CA ASP A 160 -11.30 2.55 -26.92
C ASP A 160 -9.92 1.94 -27.09
N SER A 161 -8.90 2.76 -27.40
CA SER A 161 -7.52 2.30 -27.52
C SER A 161 -6.94 1.79 -26.20
N LEU A 162 -7.33 2.42 -25.06
CA LEU A 162 -6.90 1.99 -23.74
C LEU A 162 -7.67 0.76 -23.26
N VAL A 163 -8.97 0.70 -23.55
CA VAL A 163 -9.78 -0.50 -23.29
C VAL A 163 -9.18 -1.70 -24.05
N LYS A 164 -8.87 -1.52 -25.34
CA LYS A 164 -8.22 -2.56 -26.15
C LYS A 164 -6.87 -2.99 -25.57
N ALA A 165 -6.05 -2.04 -25.11
CA ALA A 165 -4.77 -2.36 -24.48
C ALA A 165 -4.95 -3.23 -23.22
N LEU A 166 -5.96 -2.93 -22.38
CA LEU A 166 -6.30 -3.74 -21.20
C LEU A 166 -6.77 -5.15 -21.61
N ASP A 167 -7.62 -5.26 -22.63
CA ASP A 167 -8.11 -6.55 -23.12
C ASP A 167 -6.98 -7.43 -23.71
N GLU A 168 -5.93 -6.81 -24.22
CA GLU A 168 -4.71 -7.48 -24.67
C GLU A 168 -3.77 -7.88 -23.52
N GLY A 169 -4.17 -7.64 -22.26
CA GLY A 169 -3.41 -7.98 -21.05
C GLY A 169 -2.35 -6.95 -20.66
N ASN A 170 -2.36 -5.76 -21.27
CA ASN A 170 -1.47 -4.68 -20.85
C ASN A 170 -1.95 -4.04 -19.56
N ARG A 171 -1.05 -3.33 -18.88
CA ARG A 171 -1.36 -2.48 -17.73
C ARG A 171 -1.25 -1.02 -18.14
N LEU A 172 -2.19 -0.20 -17.65
CA LEU A 172 -2.13 1.25 -17.79
C LEU A 172 -1.51 1.85 -16.54
N LEU A 173 -0.61 2.80 -16.72
CA LEU A 173 -0.11 3.63 -15.63
C LEU A 173 -1.01 4.86 -15.50
N VAL A 174 -1.50 5.08 -14.30
CA VAL A 174 -2.29 6.26 -13.94
C VAL A 174 -1.41 7.18 -13.12
N ILE A 175 -1.17 8.38 -13.62
CA ILE A 175 -0.36 9.39 -12.93
C ILE A 175 -1.32 10.36 -12.24
N HIS A 176 -1.23 10.43 -10.93
CA HIS A 176 -2.03 11.32 -10.11
C HIS A 176 -1.21 12.53 -9.70
N GLU A 177 -1.66 13.73 -10.07
CA GLU A 177 -1.10 14.97 -9.56
C GLU A 177 -1.85 15.36 -8.28
N MET A 178 -1.17 15.27 -7.16
CA MET A 178 -1.72 15.59 -5.85
C MET A 178 -1.61 17.10 -5.60
N LYS A 179 -2.76 17.74 -5.33
CA LYS A 179 -2.87 19.18 -5.06
C LYS A 179 -3.06 19.46 -3.58
#